data_4376eb3bab961fc064102d07dc312b7c
#
_entry.id   4376eb3bab961fc064102d07dc312b7c
#
_cell.length_a   1.000
_cell.length_b   1.000
_cell.length_c   1.000
_cell.angle_alpha   90.00
_cell.angle_beta   90.00
_cell.angle_gamma   90.00
#
_symmetry.space_group_name_H-M   'P 1'
#
loop_
_entity.id
_entity.type
_entity.pdbx_description
1 polymer ?
#
loop_
_entity_poly.entity_id
_entity_poly.type
_entity_poly.pdbx_seq_one_letter_code
_entity_poly.pdbx_strand_id
1 'polypeptide(L)'
;RTVDELIRTRLFAEEARYKKLSIDSIGMDRIRLATEKALREELYDSVIESNQISVPDSLIRKHFIWKNTEILLKHIFHLRKDKLDSLSAFIRNNEKIFDQVAEELFQSNNLKKSKGSLGWVSYDVLDPNIEKFAFSMPLDTIMGPIRSGYGWHILLKKDEKKQMIISENEYQNIKYRLKKNIIKKNRQTIANNYVNDLLNDNISINDDLVINTLNQIRRIIQKRNMNQVHSKDKEFILKDILNLKMNSNTILASYK
;
A
#
# COMPACT_ATOMS: atom_id res chain seq x y z
N ARG A 1 22.45 23.65 3.74
CA ARG A 1 22.09 24.98 4.30
C ARG A 1 23.37 25.63 4.78
N THR A 2 23.65 26.87 4.35
CA THR A 2 24.79 27.63 4.79
C THR A 2 24.58 28.16 6.22
N VAL A 3 25.67 28.42 6.95
CA VAL A 3 25.60 28.99 8.31
C VAL A 3 24.86 30.32 8.31
N ASP A 4 25.08 31.16 7.30
CA ASP A 4 24.39 32.46 7.14
C ASP A 4 22.87 32.30 7.00
N GLU A 5 22.40 31.27 6.27
CA GLU A 5 20.98 30.99 6.13
C GLU A 5 20.32 30.61 7.47
N LEU A 6 21.03 29.80 8.26
CA LEU A 6 20.60 29.43 9.62
C LEU A 6 20.52 30.64 10.54
N ILE A 7 21.56 31.51 10.54
CA ILE A 7 21.60 32.72 11.34
C ILE A 7 20.46 33.66 10.97
N ARG A 8 20.26 33.92 9.69
CA ARG A 8 19.13 34.75 9.19
C ARG A 8 17.78 34.22 9.63
N THR A 9 17.54 32.91 9.44
CA THR A 9 16.28 32.28 9.85
C THR A 9 16.02 32.45 11.35
N ARG A 10 17.07 32.31 12.17
CA ARG A 10 16.98 32.49 13.63
C ARG A 10 16.68 33.93 14.01
N LEU A 11 17.38 34.89 13.40
CA LEU A 11 17.17 36.32 13.65
C LEU A 11 15.74 36.77 13.29
N PHE A 12 15.24 36.36 12.14
CA PHE A 12 13.85 36.67 11.77
C PHE A 12 12.83 36.07 12.75
N ALA A 13 13.05 34.87 13.22
CA ALA A 13 12.17 34.26 14.20
C ALA A 13 12.18 35.00 15.55
N GLU A 14 13.35 35.43 16.02
CA GLU A 14 13.48 36.23 17.26
C GLU A 14 12.82 37.61 17.10
N GLU A 15 13.00 38.28 15.96
CA GLU A 15 12.38 39.59 15.69
C GLU A 15 10.85 39.47 15.65
N ALA A 16 10.32 38.38 15.06
CA ALA A 16 8.87 38.11 15.06
C ALA A 16 8.33 37.91 16.48
N ARG A 17 9.06 37.21 17.35
CA ARG A 17 8.72 37.07 18.77
C ARG A 17 8.77 38.41 19.51
N TYR A 18 9.81 39.19 19.28
CA TYR A 18 9.95 40.52 19.86
C TYR A 18 8.79 41.45 19.49
N LYS A 19 8.37 41.39 18.22
CA LYS A 19 7.20 42.13 17.73
C LYS A 19 5.85 41.53 18.14
N LYS A 20 5.86 40.45 18.91
CA LYS A 20 4.67 39.74 19.39
C LYS A 20 3.70 39.41 18.25
N LEU A 21 4.23 39.01 17.09
CA LEU A 21 3.39 38.59 15.97
C LEU A 21 2.63 37.32 16.34
N SER A 22 1.32 37.34 16.12
CA SER A 22 0.47 36.18 16.31
C SER A 22 0.53 35.28 15.08
N ILE A 23 0.51 33.98 15.32
CA ILE A 23 0.37 32.99 14.25
C ILE A 23 -1.13 32.86 13.94
N ASP A 24 -1.50 33.01 12.68
CA ASP A 24 -2.87 32.79 12.22
C ASP A 24 -3.27 31.31 12.25
N SER A 25 -4.55 31.01 11.95
CA SER A 25 -5.07 29.64 11.93
C SER A 25 -4.32 28.75 10.93
N ILE A 26 -3.93 29.30 9.79
CA ILE A 26 -3.17 28.57 8.75
C ILE A 26 -1.77 28.21 9.26
N GLY A 27 -1.12 29.15 9.94
CA GLY A 27 0.18 28.92 10.56
C GLY A 27 0.11 27.87 11.69
N MET A 28 -0.92 27.91 12.51
CA MET A 28 -1.17 26.90 13.55
C MET A 28 -1.42 25.50 12.95
N ASP A 29 -2.18 25.41 11.87
CA ASP A 29 -2.38 24.13 11.15
C ASP A 29 -1.07 23.58 10.58
N ARG A 30 -0.20 24.44 10.04
CA ARG A 30 1.13 24.03 9.56
C ARG A 30 1.99 23.46 10.69
N ILE A 31 1.98 24.10 11.87
CA ILE A 31 2.71 23.60 13.04
C ILE A 31 2.16 22.25 13.48
N ARG A 32 0.82 22.13 13.58
CA ARG A 32 0.15 20.87 13.93
C ARG A 32 0.56 19.73 12.98
N LEU A 33 0.44 19.96 11.67
CA LEU A 33 0.81 18.97 10.66
C LEU A 33 2.29 18.59 10.71
N ALA A 34 3.19 19.56 10.95
CA ALA A 34 4.60 19.30 11.10
C ALA A 34 4.91 18.45 12.36
N THR A 35 4.23 18.73 13.47
CA THR A 35 4.34 17.97 14.71
C THR A 35 3.80 16.54 14.54
N GLU A 36 2.62 16.37 13.94
CA GLU A 36 2.05 15.06 13.64
C GLU A 36 2.96 14.24 12.71
N LYS A 37 3.59 14.90 11.73
CA LYS A 37 4.57 14.25 10.85
C LYS A 37 5.79 13.78 11.63
N ALA A 38 6.37 14.63 12.46
CA ALA A 38 7.55 14.29 13.27
C ALA A 38 7.25 13.13 14.24
N LEU A 39 6.09 13.14 14.90
CA LEU A 39 5.66 12.06 15.79
C LEU A 39 5.47 10.72 15.05
N ARG A 40 4.92 10.76 13.82
CA ARG A 40 4.78 9.54 13.00
C ARG A 40 6.13 8.99 12.55
N GLU A 41 7.07 9.86 12.20
CA GLU A 41 8.44 9.47 11.81
C GLU A 41 9.16 8.83 13.00
N GLU A 42 9.08 9.43 14.18
CA GLU A 42 9.67 8.89 15.41
C GLU A 42 9.06 7.54 15.80
N LEU A 43 7.73 7.42 15.77
CA LEU A 43 7.05 6.15 16.02
C LEU A 43 7.48 5.08 15.03
N TYR A 44 7.54 5.44 13.73
CA TYR A 44 7.95 4.51 12.68
C TYR A 44 9.38 3.99 12.94
N ASP A 45 10.32 4.88 13.24
CA ASP A 45 11.71 4.51 13.50
C ASP A 45 11.82 3.64 14.75
N SER A 46 11.12 3.97 15.84
CA SER A 46 11.05 3.16 17.07
C SER A 46 10.51 1.75 16.81
N VAL A 47 9.42 1.63 16.02
CA VAL A 47 8.84 0.33 15.66
C VAL A 47 9.81 -0.50 14.81
N ILE A 48 10.51 0.14 13.87
CA ILE A 48 11.48 -0.56 13.00
C ILE A 48 12.71 -0.98 13.78
N GLU A 49 13.24 -0.14 14.68
CA GLU A 49 14.42 -0.44 15.48
C GLU A 49 14.17 -1.58 16.48
N SER A 50 12.97 -1.65 17.07
CA SER A 50 12.59 -2.74 17.97
C SER A 50 12.54 -4.11 17.27
N ASN A 51 12.40 -4.11 15.92
CA ASN A 51 12.36 -5.30 15.09
C ASN A 51 13.69 -5.48 14.33
N GLN A 52 14.66 -6.14 14.94
CA GLN A 52 15.98 -6.39 14.32
C GLN A 52 15.86 -7.08 12.96
N ILE A 53 16.03 -6.32 11.86
CA ILE A 53 15.91 -6.86 10.51
C ILE A 53 17.24 -7.52 10.11
N SER A 54 17.29 -8.85 10.21
CA SER A 54 18.41 -9.64 9.68
C SER A 54 18.10 -10.11 8.26
N VAL A 55 19.05 -9.89 7.33
CA VAL A 55 18.94 -10.33 5.94
C VAL A 55 20.15 -11.20 5.61
N PRO A 56 20.08 -12.52 5.88
CA PRO A 56 21.13 -13.46 5.56
C PRO A 56 21.31 -13.63 4.05
N ASP A 57 22.48 -14.08 3.61
CA ASP A 57 22.81 -14.29 2.20
C ASP A 57 21.85 -15.28 1.52
N SER A 58 21.43 -16.32 2.22
CA SER A 58 20.44 -17.28 1.72
C SER A 58 19.10 -16.63 1.32
N LEU A 59 18.64 -15.63 2.09
CA LEU A 59 17.45 -14.88 1.75
C LEU A 59 17.67 -13.99 0.53
N ILE A 60 18.85 -13.35 0.41
CA ILE A 60 19.19 -12.53 -0.76
C ILE A 60 19.23 -13.41 -2.03
N ARG A 61 19.82 -14.60 -1.95
CA ARG A 61 19.85 -15.58 -3.06
C ARG A 61 18.43 -16.04 -3.45
N LYS A 62 17.55 -16.28 -2.49
CA LYS A 62 16.15 -16.60 -2.76
C LYS A 62 15.46 -15.49 -3.56
N HIS A 63 15.62 -14.23 -3.16
CA HIS A 63 15.07 -13.09 -3.87
C HIS A 63 15.75 -12.86 -5.25
N PHE A 64 17.02 -13.25 -5.39
CA PHE A 64 17.70 -13.24 -6.66
C PHE A 64 17.07 -14.24 -7.65
N ILE A 65 16.75 -15.44 -7.20
CA ILE A 65 16.01 -16.42 -8.01
C ILE A 65 14.64 -15.87 -8.40
N TRP A 66 13.89 -15.30 -7.47
CA TRP A 66 12.60 -14.69 -7.76
C TRP A 66 12.68 -13.56 -8.78
N LYS A 67 13.73 -12.72 -8.71
CA LYS A 67 13.96 -11.65 -9.67
C LYS A 67 14.11 -12.17 -11.11
N ASN A 68 14.62 -13.38 -11.27
CA ASN A 68 14.83 -14.06 -12.56
C ASN A 68 13.69 -15.08 -12.84
N THR A 69 12.54 -14.91 -12.19
CA THR A 69 11.36 -15.76 -12.35
C THR A 69 10.17 -14.87 -12.66
N GLU A 70 9.34 -15.28 -13.61
CA GLU A 70 8.00 -14.76 -13.82
C GLU A 70 6.99 -15.83 -13.44
N ILE A 71 5.89 -15.44 -12.83
CA ILE A 71 4.82 -16.34 -12.41
C ILE A 71 3.51 -15.99 -13.10
N LEU A 72 2.76 -16.97 -13.54
CA LEU A 72 1.39 -16.81 -14.02
C LEU A 72 0.44 -16.90 -12.83
N LEU A 73 -0.14 -15.75 -12.47
CA LEU A 73 -0.90 -15.59 -11.24
C LEU A 73 -2.36 -15.21 -11.52
N LYS A 74 -3.27 -15.84 -10.78
CA LYS A 74 -4.65 -15.41 -10.65
C LYS A 74 -4.90 -14.98 -9.21
N HIS A 75 -5.84 -14.05 -8.98
CA HIS A 75 -6.25 -13.66 -7.65
C HIS A 75 -7.76 -13.46 -7.53
N ILE A 76 -8.26 -13.60 -6.30
CA ILE A 76 -9.56 -13.13 -5.86
C ILE A 76 -9.31 -12.10 -4.77
N PHE A 77 -10.01 -10.98 -4.80
CA PHE A 77 -9.82 -9.87 -3.86
C PHE A 77 -11.14 -9.49 -3.19
N HIS A 78 -11.06 -9.20 -1.89
CA HIS A 78 -12.16 -8.61 -1.15
C HIS A 78 -11.64 -7.75 0.02
N LEU A 79 -12.39 -6.69 0.38
CA LEU A 79 -12.03 -5.82 1.50
C LEU A 79 -12.18 -6.53 2.86
N ARG A 80 -13.14 -7.43 2.99
CA ARG A 80 -13.49 -8.13 4.23
C ARG A 80 -12.90 -9.54 4.23
N LYS A 81 -12.22 -9.87 5.34
CA LYS A 81 -11.59 -11.18 5.54
C LYS A 81 -12.61 -12.31 5.62
N ASP A 82 -13.68 -12.11 6.41
CA ASP A 82 -14.72 -13.13 6.64
C ASP A 82 -15.35 -13.66 5.35
N LYS A 83 -15.52 -12.77 4.35
CA LYS A 83 -15.99 -13.18 3.02
C LYS A 83 -15.01 -14.10 2.32
N LEU A 84 -13.70 -13.79 2.38
CA LEU A 84 -12.68 -14.63 1.75
C LEU A 84 -12.40 -15.91 2.54
N ASP A 85 -12.55 -15.92 3.86
CA ASP A 85 -12.44 -17.14 4.67
C ASP A 85 -13.48 -18.17 4.21
N SER A 86 -14.75 -17.76 4.07
CA SER A 86 -15.83 -18.62 3.56
C SER A 86 -15.55 -19.11 2.13
N LEU A 87 -15.10 -18.22 1.24
CA LEU A 87 -14.77 -18.56 -0.15
C LEU A 87 -13.56 -19.48 -0.24
N SER A 88 -12.53 -19.27 0.57
CA SER A 88 -11.34 -20.12 0.62
C SER A 88 -11.69 -21.55 0.99
N ALA A 89 -12.57 -21.72 1.99
CA ALA A 89 -13.08 -23.05 2.36
C ALA A 89 -13.89 -23.73 1.24
N PHE A 90 -14.66 -22.94 0.48
CA PHE A 90 -15.47 -23.43 -0.63
C PHE A 90 -14.61 -23.81 -1.85
N ILE A 91 -13.61 -23.01 -2.18
CA ILE A 91 -12.75 -23.21 -3.36
C ILE A 91 -11.88 -24.48 -3.21
N ARG A 92 -11.32 -24.77 -2.03
CA ARG A 92 -10.58 -26.01 -1.67
C ARG A 92 -9.65 -26.57 -2.75
N ASN A 93 -8.78 -25.74 -3.32
CA ASN A 93 -7.88 -26.11 -4.41
C ASN A 93 -8.56 -26.57 -5.72
N ASN A 94 -9.81 -26.15 -5.94
CA ASN A 94 -10.52 -26.40 -7.20
C ASN A 94 -10.48 -25.15 -8.08
N GLU A 95 -9.71 -25.21 -9.17
CA GLU A 95 -9.56 -24.09 -10.09
C GLU A 95 -10.88 -23.70 -10.78
N LYS A 96 -11.74 -24.66 -11.13
CA LYS A 96 -13.02 -24.35 -11.77
C LYS A 96 -13.92 -23.54 -10.84
N ILE A 97 -13.91 -23.88 -9.57
CA ILE A 97 -14.66 -23.12 -8.55
C ILE A 97 -14.00 -21.75 -8.34
N PHE A 98 -12.66 -21.67 -8.31
CA PHE A 98 -11.94 -20.40 -8.25
C PHE A 98 -12.34 -19.47 -9.39
N ASP A 99 -12.38 -19.97 -10.62
CA ASP A 99 -12.74 -19.21 -11.81
C ASP A 99 -14.18 -18.68 -11.73
N GLN A 100 -15.13 -19.51 -11.30
CA GLN A 100 -16.54 -19.11 -11.11
C GLN A 100 -16.67 -18.02 -10.05
N VAL A 101 -16.03 -18.19 -8.90
CA VAL A 101 -16.02 -17.20 -7.82
C VAL A 101 -15.39 -15.87 -8.29
N ALA A 102 -14.32 -15.93 -9.07
CA ALA A 102 -13.69 -14.74 -9.61
C ALA A 102 -14.61 -13.99 -10.59
N GLU A 103 -15.34 -14.72 -11.47
CA GLU A 103 -16.31 -14.13 -12.38
C GLU A 103 -17.48 -13.45 -11.65
N GLU A 104 -17.96 -14.03 -10.56
CA GLU A 104 -19.07 -13.48 -9.77
C GLU A 104 -18.65 -12.26 -8.94
N LEU A 105 -17.48 -12.31 -8.34
CA LEU A 105 -17.05 -11.33 -7.34
C LEU A 105 -16.49 -10.04 -7.96
N PHE A 106 -15.81 -10.13 -9.11
CA PHE A 106 -15.25 -8.95 -9.73
C PHE A 106 -16.30 -8.12 -10.46
N GLN A 107 -16.32 -6.81 -10.18
CA GLN A 107 -17.19 -5.86 -10.89
C GLN A 107 -16.56 -5.38 -12.21
N SER A 108 -15.25 -5.44 -12.33
CA SER A 108 -14.53 -5.05 -13.55
C SER A 108 -14.70 -6.09 -14.64
N ASN A 109 -15.18 -5.67 -15.81
CA ASN A 109 -15.36 -6.55 -16.96
C ASN A 109 -14.07 -7.27 -17.39
N ASN A 110 -12.93 -6.61 -17.25
CA ASN A 110 -11.63 -7.20 -17.58
C ASN A 110 -11.27 -8.35 -16.63
N LEU A 111 -11.42 -8.12 -15.31
CA LEU A 111 -11.13 -9.15 -14.30
C LEU A 111 -12.14 -10.30 -14.33
N LYS A 112 -13.42 -10.04 -14.65
CA LYS A 112 -14.42 -11.08 -14.91
C LYS A 112 -13.98 -11.97 -16.07
N LYS A 113 -13.72 -11.38 -17.23
CA LYS A 113 -13.33 -12.13 -18.45
C LYS A 113 -12.02 -12.88 -18.26
N SER A 114 -11.08 -12.33 -17.54
CA SER A 114 -9.79 -12.98 -17.24
C SER A 114 -9.86 -13.95 -16.06
N LYS A 115 -11.02 -14.09 -15.40
CA LYS A 115 -11.20 -14.95 -14.21
C LYS A 115 -10.20 -14.63 -13.11
N GLY A 116 -9.98 -13.34 -12.87
CA GLY A 116 -9.01 -12.85 -11.89
C GLY A 116 -7.54 -13.01 -12.28
N SER A 117 -7.23 -13.32 -13.56
CA SER A 117 -5.84 -13.44 -14.01
C SER A 117 -5.13 -12.09 -14.01
N LEU A 118 -3.96 -12.06 -13.40
CA LEU A 118 -3.00 -10.94 -13.44
C LEU A 118 -2.01 -11.09 -14.60
N GLY A 119 -2.04 -12.23 -15.31
CA GLY A 119 -1.06 -12.57 -16.34
C GLY A 119 0.29 -12.97 -15.74
N TRP A 120 1.35 -12.82 -16.54
CA TRP A 120 2.72 -13.04 -16.11
C TRP A 120 3.20 -11.88 -15.25
N VAL A 121 3.58 -12.18 -14.03
CA VAL A 121 4.00 -11.21 -13.01
C VAL A 121 5.46 -11.40 -12.67
N SER A 122 6.23 -10.33 -12.83
CA SER A 122 7.65 -10.27 -12.45
C SER A 122 7.82 -9.90 -10.97
N TYR A 123 8.99 -10.19 -10.44
CA TYR A 123 9.36 -9.79 -9.08
C TYR A 123 9.37 -8.26 -8.91
N ASP A 124 8.99 -7.76 -7.75
CA ASP A 124 8.95 -6.34 -7.36
C ASP A 124 7.75 -5.54 -7.91
N VAL A 125 6.70 -6.25 -8.37
CA VAL A 125 5.48 -5.66 -8.93
C VAL A 125 4.31 -5.71 -7.94
N LEU A 126 4.25 -6.75 -7.10
CA LEU A 126 3.15 -6.98 -6.17
C LEU A 126 3.40 -6.31 -4.81
N ASP A 127 2.31 -6.18 -4.03
CA ASP A 127 2.44 -5.87 -2.60
C ASP A 127 3.41 -6.86 -1.93
N PRO A 128 4.32 -6.40 -1.03
CA PRO A 128 5.35 -7.27 -0.45
C PRO A 128 4.82 -8.53 0.23
N ASN A 129 3.65 -8.46 0.88
CA ASN A 129 3.05 -9.64 1.51
C ASN A 129 2.54 -10.62 0.46
N ILE A 130 1.82 -10.12 -0.56
CA ILE A 130 1.33 -10.94 -1.66
C ILE A 130 2.49 -11.57 -2.41
N GLU A 131 3.52 -10.79 -2.73
CA GLU A 131 4.70 -11.25 -3.48
C GLU A 131 5.41 -12.42 -2.79
N LYS A 132 5.65 -12.29 -1.48
CA LYS A 132 6.29 -13.35 -0.69
C LYS A 132 5.56 -14.69 -0.83
N PHE A 133 4.24 -14.69 -0.75
CA PHE A 133 3.43 -15.91 -0.90
C PHE A 133 3.38 -16.37 -2.35
N ALA A 134 3.12 -15.48 -3.31
CA ALA A 134 3.00 -15.82 -4.72
C ALA A 134 4.25 -16.49 -5.28
N PHE A 135 5.44 -15.96 -4.96
CA PHE A 135 6.71 -16.56 -5.42
C PHE A 135 7.12 -17.81 -4.65
N SER A 136 6.65 -18.03 -3.41
CA SER A 136 7.03 -19.21 -2.64
C SER A 136 6.05 -20.38 -2.72
N MET A 137 4.80 -20.15 -3.14
CA MET A 137 3.80 -21.20 -3.25
C MET A 137 4.11 -22.16 -4.41
N PRO A 138 3.75 -23.46 -4.27
CA PRO A 138 3.84 -24.43 -5.37
C PRO A 138 2.93 -24.08 -6.55
N LEU A 139 3.20 -24.68 -7.71
CA LEU A 139 2.31 -24.61 -8.87
C LEU A 139 0.95 -25.28 -8.56
N ASP A 140 -0.08 -24.82 -9.24
CA ASP A 140 -1.47 -25.28 -9.13
C ASP A 140 -2.01 -25.29 -7.70
N THR A 141 -1.45 -24.44 -6.84
CA THR A 141 -1.88 -24.32 -5.44
C THR A 141 -2.69 -23.04 -5.24
N ILE A 142 -3.76 -23.13 -4.45
CA ILE A 142 -4.57 -22.00 -4.01
C ILE A 142 -4.18 -21.68 -2.57
N MET A 143 -3.84 -20.42 -2.32
CA MET A 143 -3.40 -19.95 -1.00
C MET A 143 -4.09 -18.65 -0.63
N GLY A 144 -4.50 -18.53 0.61
CA GLY A 144 -5.15 -17.34 1.18
C GLY A 144 -6.15 -17.70 2.26
N PRO A 145 -6.78 -16.69 2.86
CA PRO A 145 -6.67 -15.24 2.58
C PRO A 145 -5.36 -14.63 3.06
N ILE A 146 -4.73 -13.85 2.19
CA ILE A 146 -3.49 -13.11 2.47
C ILE A 146 -3.81 -11.63 2.51
N ARG A 147 -3.33 -10.92 3.52
CA ARG A 147 -3.56 -9.47 3.67
C ARG A 147 -2.55 -8.66 2.85
N SER A 148 -3.04 -7.63 2.17
CA SER A 148 -2.26 -6.56 1.55
C SER A 148 -2.65 -5.20 2.10
N GLY A 149 -2.00 -4.13 1.64
CA GLY A 149 -2.41 -2.76 1.93
C GLY A 149 -3.80 -2.39 1.37
N TYR A 150 -4.34 -3.18 0.46
CA TYR A 150 -5.63 -2.93 -0.21
C TYR A 150 -6.78 -3.78 0.34
N GLY A 151 -6.49 -4.87 1.05
CA GLY A 151 -7.48 -5.81 1.55
C GLY A 151 -6.95 -7.25 1.56
N TRP A 152 -7.81 -8.21 1.32
CA TRP A 152 -7.51 -9.63 1.42
C TRP A 152 -7.54 -10.31 0.06
N HIS A 153 -6.67 -11.28 -0.14
CA HIS A 153 -6.49 -11.97 -1.42
C HIS A 153 -6.43 -13.47 -1.26
N ILE A 154 -7.03 -14.19 -2.20
CA ILE A 154 -6.76 -15.61 -2.45
C ILE A 154 -5.99 -15.69 -3.76
N LEU A 155 -4.88 -16.40 -3.77
CA LEU A 155 -3.97 -16.53 -4.90
C LEU A 155 -4.03 -17.94 -5.49
N LEU A 156 -3.89 -18.03 -6.80
CA LEU A 156 -3.67 -19.28 -7.54
C LEU A 156 -2.48 -19.09 -8.49
N LYS A 157 -1.39 -19.81 -8.25
CA LYS A 157 -0.22 -19.83 -9.12
C LYS A 157 -0.37 -20.94 -10.15
N LYS A 158 -0.41 -20.56 -11.42
CA LYS A 158 -0.64 -21.49 -12.53
C LYS A 158 0.61 -22.01 -13.18
N ASP A 159 1.60 -21.14 -13.33
CA ASP A 159 2.83 -21.49 -14.03
C ASP A 159 3.98 -20.60 -13.56
N GLU A 160 5.21 -20.99 -13.86
CA GLU A 160 6.40 -20.19 -13.63
C GLU A 160 7.43 -20.35 -14.74
N LYS A 161 8.06 -19.25 -15.13
CA LYS A 161 9.18 -19.19 -16.06
C LYS A 161 10.43 -18.77 -15.31
N LYS A 162 11.42 -19.63 -15.27
CA LYS A 162 12.72 -19.36 -14.65
C LYS A 162 13.78 -19.14 -15.72
N GLN A 163 14.61 -18.14 -15.55
CA GLN A 163 15.80 -18.01 -16.37
C GLN A 163 16.75 -19.18 -16.09
N MET A 164 17.12 -19.92 -17.13
CA MET A 164 17.86 -21.18 -16.99
C MET A 164 19.31 -20.98 -16.54
N ILE A 165 19.94 -19.88 -16.93
CA ILE A 165 21.34 -19.58 -16.60
C ILE A 165 21.39 -18.33 -15.75
N ILE A 166 21.78 -18.50 -14.49
CA ILE A 166 21.98 -17.41 -13.52
C ILE A 166 23.40 -17.53 -13.02
N SER A 167 24.24 -16.52 -13.30
CA SER A 167 25.66 -16.56 -12.94
C SER A 167 25.88 -15.95 -11.54
N GLU A 168 26.96 -16.44 -10.87
CA GLU A 168 27.39 -15.86 -9.59
C GLU A 168 27.82 -14.40 -9.75
N ASN A 169 28.40 -14.03 -10.90
CA ASN A 169 28.76 -12.64 -11.19
C ASN A 169 27.54 -11.72 -11.24
N GLU A 170 26.43 -12.16 -11.87
CA GLU A 170 25.18 -11.41 -11.87
C GLU A 170 24.63 -11.23 -10.45
N TYR A 171 24.68 -12.29 -9.63
CA TYR A 171 24.29 -12.20 -8.23
C TYR A 171 25.11 -11.16 -7.47
N GLN A 172 26.45 -11.22 -7.56
CA GLN A 172 27.34 -10.30 -6.83
C GLN A 172 27.10 -8.85 -7.28
N ASN A 173 26.87 -8.59 -8.56
CA ASN A 173 26.59 -7.26 -9.08
C ASN A 173 25.34 -6.61 -8.50
N ILE A 174 24.31 -7.39 -8.18
CA ILE A 174 23.04 -6.85 -7.69
C ILE A 174 22.76 -7.13 -6.20
N LYS A 175 23.59 -7.95 -5.54
CA LYS A 175 23.43 -8.39 -4.15
C LYS A 175 23.14 -7.23 -3.19
N TYR A 176 23.94 -6.16 -3.26
CA TYR A 176 23.77 -5.00 -2.38
C TYR A 176 22.40 -4.31 -2.60
N ARG A 177 22.00 -4.14 -3.87
CA ARG A 177 20.72 -3.53 -4.24
C ARG A 177 19.55 -4.39 -3.78
N LEU A 178 19.63 -5.72 -3.97
CA LEU A 178 18.63 -6.67 -3.46
C LEU A 178 18.51 -6.61 -1.95
N LYS A 179 19.63 -6.63 -1.23
CA LYS A 179 19.63 -6.50 0.25
C LYS A 179 18.90 -5.24 0.70
N LYS A 180 19.20 -4.09 0.09
CA LYS A 180 18.50 -2.83 0.38
C LYS A 180 16.99 -2.94 0.12
N ASN A 181 16.61 -3.57 -0.98
CA ASN A 181 15.20 -3.73 -1.35
C ASN A 181 14.46 -4.62 -0.36
N ILE A 182 15.06 -5.74 0.05
CA ILE A 182 14.52 -6.66 1.05
C ILE A 182 14.32 -5.93 2.39
N ILE A 183 15.31 -5.16 2.84
CA ILE A 183 15.20 -4.36 4.08
C ILE A 183 14.04 -3.37 3.97
N LYS A 184 13.92 -2.65 2.85
CA LYS A 184 12.82 -1.71 2.61
C LYS A 184 11.46 -2.39 2.68
N LYS A 185 11.30 -3.55 2.03
CA LYS A 185 10.06 -4.34 2.05
C LYS A 185 9.73 -4.85 3.46
N ASN A 186 10.73 -5.35 4.19
CA ASN A 186 10.55 -5.81 5.55
C ASN A 186 10.11 -4.67 6.49
N ARG A 187 10.73 -3.48 6.38
CA ARG A 187 10.31 -2.29 7.12
C ARG A 187 8.85 -1.94 6.83
N GLN A 188 8.46 -1.93 5.57
CA GLN A 188 7.06 -1.66 5.19
C GLN A 188 6.10 -2.70 5.76
N THR A 189 6.46 -3.98 5.71
CA THR A 189 5.64 -5.07 6.28
C THR A 189 5.49 -4.91 7.79
N ILE A 190 6.58 -4.61 8.51
CA ILE A 190 6.56 -4.39 9.97
C ILE A 190 5.64 -3.21 10.30
N ALA A 191 5.81 -2.08 9.62
CA ALA A 191 4.99 -0.90 9.83
C ALA A 191 3.50 -1.17 9.53
N ASN A 192 3.19 -1.86 8.44
CA ASN A 192 1.82 -2.23 8.09
C ASN A 192 1.20 -3.17 9.13
N ASN A 193 1.95 -4.15 9.62
CA ASN A 193 1.48 -5.06 10.67
C ASN A 193 1.20 -4.29 11.96
N TYR A 194 2.12 -3.42 12.38
CA TYR A 194 1.93 -2.57 13.56
C TYR A 194 0.66 -1.71 13.45
N VAL A 195 0.47 -1.03 12.31
CA VAL A 195 -0.75 -0.24 12.07
C VAL A 195 -1.99 -1.13 12.08
N ASN A 196 -1.92 -2.31 11.46
CA ASN A 196 -3.04 -3.24 11.44
C ASN A 196 -3.41 -3.75 12.83
N ASP A 197 -2.41 -4.02 13.68
CA ASP A 197 -2.65 -4.47 15.07
C ASP A 197 -3.27 -3.35 15.91
N LEU A 198 -2.86 -2.09 15.68
CA LEU A 198 -3.50 -0.93 16.30
C LEU A 198 -4.95 -0.72 15.84
N LEU A 199 -5.23 -1.00 14.57
CA LEU A 199 -6.54 -0.78 13.96
C LEU A 199 -7.52 -1.94 14.18
N ASN A 200 -7.00 -3.16 14.46
CA ASN A 200 -7.84 -4.31 14.74
C ASN A 200 -8.72 -4.01 15.97
N ASP A 201 -10.04 -4.06 15.79
CA ASP A 201 -11.08 -3.90 16.78
C ASP A 201 -11.35 -2.46 17.29
N ASN A 202 -10.53 -1.47 16.90
CA ASN A 202 -10.65 -0.11 17.44
C ASN A 202 -11.27 0.89 16.46
N ILE A 203 -11.54 0.50 15.20
CA ILE A 203 -12.13 1.40 14.22
C ILE A 203 -13.49 0.88 13.76
N SER A 204 -14.50 1.73 13.92
CA SER A 204 -15.81 1.57 13.29
C SER A 204 -15.86 2.45 12.04
N ILE A 205 -16.10 1.84 10.89
CA ILE A 205 -16.24 2.55 9.60
C ILE A 205 -17.71 2.65 9.25
N ASN A 206 -18.16 3.85 8.88
CA ASN A 206 -19.49 4.04 8.31
C ASN A 206 -19.44 3.81 6.80
N ASP A 207 -19.72 2.57 6.38
CA ASP A 207 -19.62 2.12 4.98
C ASP A 207 -20.50 2.95 4.05
N ASP A 208 -21.72 3.33 4.46
CA ASP A 208 -22.63 4.13 3.64
C ASP A 208 -22.08 5.54 3.38
N LEU A 209 -21.53 6.17 4.40
CA LEU A 209 -20.88 7.48 4.25
C LEU A 209 -19.62 7.41 3.38
N VAL A 210 -18.81 6.37 3.54
CA VAL A 210 -17.63 6.14 2.69
C VAL A 210 -18.04 5.95 1.23
N ILE A 211 -19.03 5.10 0.96
CA ILE A 211 -19.54 4.86 -0.40
C ILE A 211 -20.10 6.15 -1.00
N ASN A 212 -20.90 6.91 -0.26
CA ASN A 212 -21.45 8.18 -0.71
C ASN A 212 -20.35 9.20 -1.04
N THR A 213 -19.34 9.31 -0.18
CA THR A 213 -18.18 10.19 -0.40
C THR A 213 -17.40 9.78 -1.65
N LEU A 214 -17.13 8.49 -1.82
CA LEU A 214 -16.45 7.97 -3.02
C LEU A 214 -17.26 8.23 -4.30
N ASN A 215 -18.57 8.09 -4.26
CA ASN A 215 -19.45 8.41 -5.40
C ASN A 215 -19.44 9.92 -5.74
N GLN A 216 -19.40 10.79 -4.75
CA GLN A 216 -19.26 12.24 -4.97
C GLN A 216 -17.89 12.56 -5.60
N ILE A 217 -16.80 12.00 -5.09
CA ILE A 217 -15.45 12.14 -5.66
C ILE A 217 -15.43 11.65 -7.11
N ARG A 218 -16.02 10.48 -7.39
CA ARG A 218 -16.11 9.92 -8.75
C ARG A 218 -16.85 10.85 -9.68
N ARG A 219 -17.97 11.47 -9.26
CA ARG A 219 -18.72 12.45 -10.05
C ARG A 219 -17.89 13.70 -10.36
N ILE A 220 -17.09 14.20 -9.41
CA ILE A 220 -16.20 15.35 -9.61
C ILE A 220 -15.15 15.00 -10.67
N ILE A 221 -14.53 13.82 -10.56
CA ILE A 221 -13.53 13.32 -11.51
C ILE A 221 -14.13 13.18 -12.92
N GLN A 222 -15.32 12.59 -13.04
CA GLN A 222 -16.00 12.38 -14.31
C GLN A 222 -16.42 13.70 -14.98
N LYS A 223 -16.92 14.67 -14.23
CA LYS A 223 -17.31 15.99 -14.76
C LYS A 223 -16.14 16.76 -15.40
N ARG A 224 -14.91 16.48 -14.99
CA ARG A 224 -13.71 17.16 -15.48
C ARG A 224 -13.03 16.48 -16.67
N ASN A 225 -13.65 15.43 -17.25
CA ASN A 225 -13.15 14.73 -18.45
C ASN A 225 -11.64 14.39 -18.36
N MET A 226 -11.25 13.65 -17.35
CA MET A 226 -9.86 13.48 -16.88
C MET A 226 -8.97 12.57 -17.76
N ASN A 227 -9.25 12.41 -19.03
CA ASN A 227 -8.35 11.71 -19.95
C ASN A 227 -7.03 12.44 -20.24
N GLN A 228 -6.88 13.70 -19.75
CA GLN A 228 -5.68 14.54 -19.93
C GLN A 228 -5.42 15.41 -18.68
N VAL A 229 -5.06 14.80 -17.56
CA VAL A 229 -4.77 15.58 -16.33
C VAL A 229 -3.33 16.07 -16.32
N HIS A 230 -3.14 17.34 -16.55
CA HIS A 230 -1.88 18.06 -16.28
C HIS A 230 -1.69 18.25 -14.77
N SER A 231 -0.45 18.40 -14.30
CA SER A 231 -0.11 18.52 -12.87
C SER A 231 -0.86 19.66 -12.13
N LYS A 232 -1.19 20.74 -12.84
CA LYS A 232 -1.99 21.87 -12.31
C LYS A 232 -3.44 21.50 -12.01
N ASP A 233 -4.01 20.54 -12.74
CA ASP A 233 -5.40 20.11 -12.54
C ASP A 233 -5.58 19.27 -11.27
N LYS A 234 -4.51 18.62 -10.80
CA LYS A 234 -4.54 17.84 -9.55
C LYS A 234 -4.79 18.71 -8.32
N GLU A 235 -4.24 19.91 -8.29
CA GLU A 235 -4.43 20.87 -7.19
C GLU A 235 -5.86 21.40 -7.14
N PHE A 236 -6.47 21.68 -8.30
CA PHE A 236 -7.88 22.07 -8.40
C PHE A 236 -8.84 20.95 -7.99
N ILE A 237 -8.55 19.70 -8.34
CA ILE A 237 -9.38 18.54 -7.95
C ILE A 237 -9.32 18.33 -6.45
N LEU A 238 -8.13 18.41 -5.85
CA LEU A 238 -7.96 18.35 -4.40
C LEU A 238 -8.76 19.45 -3.70
N LYS A 239 -8.78 20.67 -4.25
CA LYS A 239 -9.55 21.79 -3.71
C LYS A 239 -11.07 21.54 -3.80
N ASP A 240 -11.55 20.96 -4.90
CA ASP A 240 -12.97 20.59 -5.04
C ASP A 240 -13.36 19.43 -4.10
N ILE A 241 -12.46 18.47 -3.90
CA ILE A 241 -12.67 17.36 -2.94
C ILE A 241 -12.69 17.91 -1.51
N LEU A 242 -11.79 18.82 -1.17
CA LEU A 242 -11.75 19.48 0.14
C LEU A 242 -12.96 20.40 0.38
N ASN A 243 -13.55 20.96 -0.68
CA ASN A 243 -14.78 21.76 -0.63
C ASN A 243 -16.07 20.92 -0.68
N LEU A 244 -15.97 19.58 -0.75
CA LEU A 244 -17.12 18.73 -0.48
C LEU A 244 -17.65 19.13 0.90
N LYS A 245 -18.89 19.66 0.94
CA LYS A 245 -19.61 19.99 2.17
C LYS A 245 -19.85 18.70 2.97
N MET A 246 -18.80 18.17 3.57
CA MET A 246 -18.94 17.25 4.67
C MET A 246 -19.32 18.09 5.89
N ASN A 247 -20.51 17.86 6.45
CA ASN A 247 -20.84 18.47 7.73
C ASN A 247 -19.70 18.14 8.71
N SER A 248 -19.28 19.12 9.51
CA SER A 248 -18.24 18.94 10.53
C SER A 248 -18.50 17.76 11.49
N ASN A 249 -19.74 17.27 11.53
CA ASN A 249 -20.18 16.13 12.34
C ASN A 249 -20.23 14.80 11.53
N THR A 250 -19.76 14.78 10.28
CA THR A 250 -19.74 13.55 9.49
C THR A 250 -18.56 12.69 9.91
N ILE A 251 -18.81 11.65 10.70
CA ILE A 251 -17.80 10.70 11.16
C ILE A 251 -17.74 9.55 10.16
N LEU A 252 -16.68 9.51 9.31
CA LEU A 252 -16.43 8.42 8.36
C LEU A 252 -15.93 7.18 9.07
N ALA A 253 -15.12 7.35 10.11
CA ALA A 253 -14.59 6.30 10.95
C ALA A 253 -14.37 6.84 12.35
N SER A 254 -14.58 6.02 13.38
CA SER A 254 -14.29 6.35 14.77
C SER A 254 -13.35 5.32 15.37
N TYR A 255 -12.45 5.79 16.22
CA TYR A 255 -11.61 4.97 17.06
C TYR A 255 -12.33 4.74 18.39
N LYS A 256 -12.36 3.49 18.87
CA LYS A 256 -12.94 3.10 20.17
C LYS A 256 -11.91 3.16 21.26
#